data_6f700f2ae494d53bfc20ef3a4676c2e9
#
_entry.id   6f700f2ae494d53bfc20ef3a4676c2e9
#
_cell.length_a   1.000
_cell.length_b   1.000
_cell.length_c   1.000
_cell.angle_alpha   90.00
_cell.angle_beta   90.00
_cell.angle_gamma   90.00
#
_symmetry.space_group_name_H-M   'P 1'
#
loop_
_entity.id
_entity.type
_entity.pdbx_description
1 polymer ?
#
loop_
_entity_poly.entity_id
_entity_poly.type
_entity_poly.pdbx_seq_one_letter_code
_entity_poly.pdbx_strand_id
1 'polypeptide(L)'
;TGHGAGSTTDVGRCIVADIDPDSPNFEYWSSLQEGVFSCSGSGLVSSTYPTGIGGGVLYNVAIYWSGQPTREMLDRACVVSYKENPDVNKTNKTRLVYFGTYGSNDGNHSTKYNPCYYGDFLGDYREEVIMGSSDMKSIYIFSTNHPTEFRLPHLMTDHNYDMSQAMQNMGYNQGTNLGYYVGAETLKKAE
;
A
#
# COMPACT_ATOMS: atom_id res chain seq x y z
N THR A 1 5.49 -10.79 22.28
CA THR A 1 6.92 -10.83 21.99
C THR A 1 7.25 -9.57 21.24
N GLY A 2 7.88 -8.60 21.93
CA GLY A 2 8.22 -7.32 21.32
C GLY A 2 9.31 -7.50 20.29
N HIS A 3 8.96 -7.26 19.02
CA HIS A 3 9.96 -7.09 17.99
C HIS A 3 10.49 -5.66 18.06
N GLY A 4 11.79 -5.51 18.09
CA GLY A 4 12.43 -4.24 17.83
C GLY A 4 12.87 -3.41 19.01
N ALA A 5 13.00 -3.93 20.17
CA ALA A 5 13.45 -3.14 21.31
C ALA A 5 14.93 -3.33 21.70
N GLY A 6 15.73 -3.90 20.83
CA GLY A 6 17.16 -4.11 21.11
C GLY A 6 18.05 -2.89 20.97
N SER A 7 17.51 -1.77 20.52
CA SER A 7 18.26 -0.54 20.27
C SER A 7 17.56 0.65 20.88
N THR A 8 18.31 1.61 21.33
CA THR A 8 17.84 2.94 21.72
C THR A 8 17.32 3.78 20.55
N THR A 9 17.17 3.17 19.38
CA THR A 9 16.80 3.85 18.16
C THR A 9 15.27 3.91 18.04
N ASP A 10 14.76 5.04 17.62
CA ASP A 10 13.38 5.23 17.24
C ASP A 10 13.02 4.23 16.13
N VAL A 11 11.99 3.41 16.32
CA VAL A 11 11.49 2.49 15.30
C VAL A 11 10.98 3.25 14.07
N GLY A 12 10.62 4.50 14.24
CA GLY A 12 10.15 5.36 13.19
C GLY A 12 8.75 4.97 12.74
N ARG A 13 8.65 4.04 11.79
CA ARG A 13 7.39 3.62 11.20
C ARG A 13 7.23 2.11 11.20
N CYS A 14 5.98 1.71 11.29
CA CYS A 14 5.52 0.35 11.00
C CYS A 14 4.26 0.42 10.14
N ILE A 15 3.92 -0.69 9.53
CA ILE A 15 2.71 -0.85 8.75
C ILE A 15 2.12 -2.23 9.01
N VAL A 16 0.81 -2.31 8.89
CA VAL A 16 0.04 -3.56 8.91
C VAL A 16 -0.82 -3.58 7.65
N ALA A 17 -0.66 -4.61 6.84
CA ALA A 17 -1.47 -4.79 5.63
C ALA A 17 -1.43 -6.26 5.20
N ASP A 18 -2.48 -6.72 4.54
CA ASP A 18 -2.49 -8.00 3.84
C ASP A 18 -1.78 -7.80 2.49
N ILE A 19 -0.54 -8.28 2.40
CA ILE A 19 0.31 -8.11 1.22
C ILE A 19 0.75 -9.42 0.58
N ASP A 20 0.61 -10.53 1.29
CA ASP A 20 1.06 -11.84 0.83
C ASP A 20 -0.14 -12.77 0.52
N PRO A 21 -0.46 -13.00 -0.76
CA PRO A 21 -1.59 -13.85 -1.14
C PRO A 21 -1.44 -15.32 -0.67
N ASP A 22 -0.24 -15.72 -0.29
CA ASP A 22 0.04 -17.08 0.20
C ASP A 22 -0.05 -17.19 1.74
N SER A 23 -0.22 -16.07 2.43
CA SER A 23 -0.33 -15.97 3.88
C SER A 23 -1.67 -15.40 4.29
N PRO A 24 -2.57 -16.14 4.91
CA PRO A 24 -3.85 -15.60 5.34
C PRO A 24 -3.67 -14.58 6.47
N ASN A 25 -4.55 -13.57 6.53
CA ASN A 25 -4.53 -12.45 7.44
C ASN A 25 -3.47 -11.39 7.11
N PHE A 26 -3.38 -10.40 7.99
CA PHE A 26 -2.43 -9.29 7.81
C PHE A 26 -1.00 -9.69 8.10
N GLU A 27 -0.09 -9.06 7.38
CA GLU A 27 1.33 -8.98 7.72
C GLU A 27 1.64 -7.64 8.40
N TYR A 28 2.74 -7.63 9.16
CA TYR A 28 3.31 -6.40 9.72
C TYR A 28 4.83 -6.37 9.61
N TRP A 29 5.37 -5.19 9.45
CA TRP A 29 6.82 -4.95 9.48
C TRP A 29 7.12 -3.51 9.87
N SER A 30 8.39 -3.23 10.11
CA SER A 30 8.85 -1.92 10.55
C SER A 30 10.12 -1.49 9.84
N SER A 31 10.52 -0.24 10.09
CA SER A 31 11.79 0.32 9.59
C SER A 31 13.04 -0.38 10.18
N LEU A 32 12.88 -1.18 11.21
CA LEU A 32 14.01 -1.95 11.80
C LEU A 32 14.49 -3.12 10.95
N GLN A 33 13.73 -3.48 9.93
CA GLN A 33 14.13 -4.51 8.97
C GLN A 33 14.38 -5.89 9.57
N GLU A 34 13.56 -6.30 10.51
CA GLU A 34 13.64 -7.64 11.16
C GLU A 34 12.91 -8.72 10.36
N GLY A 35 12.14 -8.36 9.36
CA GLY A 35 11.35 -9.25 8.52
C GLY A 35 9.89 -8.81 8.41
N VAL A 36 9.14 -9.57 7.64
CA VAL A 36 7.68 -9.48 7.52
C VAL A 36 7.08 -10.58 8.38
N PHE A 37 6.19 -10.23 9.28
CA PHE A 37 5.58 -11.12 10.26
C PHE A 37 4.08 -11.22 10.05
N SER A 38 3.51 -12.39 10.33
CA SER A 38 2.08 -12.61 10.28
C SER A 38 1.38 -12.17 11.56
N CYS A 39 0.25 -11.49 11.43
CA CYS A 39 -0.65 -11.17 12.55
C CYS A 39 -1.40 -12.40 13.09
N SER A 40 -1.40 -13.52 12.38
CA SER A 40 -2.02 -14.77 12.85
C SER A 40 -1.24 -15.47 13.97
N GLY A 41 -0.08 -14.93 14.34
CA GLY A 41 0.79 -15.51 15.34
C GLY A 41 1.72 -16.62 14.83
N SER A 42 1.73 -16.89 13.53
CA SER A 42 2.61 -17.88 12.90
C SER A 42 4.08 -17.44 12.85
N GLY A 43 4.37 -16.19 13.22
CA GLY A 43 5.71 -15.64 13.31
C GLY A 43 6.23 -15.02 12.02
N LEU A 44 7.51 -15.22 11.73
CA LEU A 44 8.16 -14.65 10.54
C LEU A 44 7.63 -15.29 9.26
N VAL A 45 7.06 -14.47 8.39
CA VAL A 45 6.60 -14.88 7.05
C VAL A 45 7.79 -14.91 6.09
N SER A 46 8.61 -13.86 6.14
CA SER A 46 9.76 -13.73 5.27
C SER A 46 10.81 -12.78 5.86
N SER A 47 12.07 -13.07 5.60
CA SER A 47 13.17 -12.12 5.82
C SER A 47 13.29 -11.08 4.69
N THR A 48 12.51 -11.25 3.63
CA THR A 48 12.44 -10.29 2.49
C THR A 48 11.37 -9.26 2.76
N TYR A 49 11.68 -8.00 2.51
CA TYR A 49 10.77 -6.86 2.69
C TYR A 49 10.20 -6.39 1.35
N PRO A 50 9.04 -5.73 1.36
CA PRO A 50 8.64 -4.92 0.22
C PRO A 50 9.69 -3.82 -0.02
N THR A 51 10.28 -3.79 -1.19
CA THR A 51 11.32 -2.81 -1.55
C THR A 51 10.90 -1.95 -2.72
N GLY A 52 11.15 -0.65 -2.60
CA GLY A 52 10.86 0.32 -3.64
C GLY A 52 12.01 0.55 -4.62
N ILE A 53 11.85 1.57 -5.44
CA ILE A 53 12.90 2.06 -6.32
C ILE A 53 14.09 2.50 -5.46
N GLY A 54 15.26 1.93 -5.74
CA GLY A 54 16.48 2.22 -4.98
C GLY A 54 16.73 1.30 -3.79
N GLY A 55 15.91 0.26 -3.59
CA GLY A 55 16.14 -0.79 -2.61
C GLY A 55 15.76 -0.46 -1.15
N GLY A 56 15.10 0.68 -0.93
CA GLY A 56 14.58 1.03 0.39
C GLY A 56 13.35 0.20 0.77
N VAL A 57 13.24 -0.18 2.05
CA VAL A 57 12.06 -0.86 2.60
C VAL A 57 10.84 0.05 2.54
N LEU A 58 9.74 -0.45 2.03
CA LEU A 58 8.47 0.27 1.95
C LEU A 58 7.65 0.03 3.21
N TYR A 59 7.30 1.08 3.90
CA TYR A 59 6.45 1.07 5.10
C TYR A 59 5.60 2.35 5.20
N ASN A 60 5.31 2.98 4.06
CA ASN A 60 4.63 4.27 4.03
C ASN A 60 3.11 4.10 3.97
N VAL A 61 2.61 3.53 2.89
CA VAL A 61 1.18 3.35 2.63
C VAL A 61 0.94 2.03 1.93
N ALA A 62 -0.17 1.37 2.23
CA ALA A 62 -0.66 0.22 1.50
C ALA A 62 -2.02 0.54 0.86
N ILE A 63 -2.19 0.20 -0.42
CA ILE A 63 -3.38 0.51 -1.22
C ILE A 63 -3.89 -0.72 -1.97
N TYR A 64 -5.16 -0.74 -2.32
CA TYR A 64 -5.72 -1.70 -3.28
C TYR A 64 -5.51 -1.18 -4.70
N TRP A 65 -4.59 -1.78 -5.45
CA TRP A 65 -4.24 -1.31 -6.80
C TRP A 65 -4.39 -2.37 -7.89
N SER A 66 -3.86 -3.56 -7.67
CA SER A 66 -3.77 -4.58 -8.72
C SER A 66 -5.09 -5.25 -9.07
N GLY A 67 -6.15 -5.00 -8.31
CA GLY A 67 -7.42 -5.71 -8.44
C GLY A 67 -7.44 -7.06 -7.72
N GLN A 68 -6.41 -7.37 -6.95
CA GLN A 68 -6.36 -8.48 -6.01
C GLN A 68 -6.93 -8.06 -4.65
N PRO A 69 -7.31 -8.99 -3.78
CA PRO A 69 -7.74 -8.66 -2.42
C PRO A 69 -6.58 -8.26 -1.50
N THR A 70 -5.34 -8.54 -1.87
CA THR A 70 -4.15 -8.06 -1.18
C THR A 70 -3.85 -6.61 -1.54
N ARG A 71 -3.08 -5.95 -0.69
CA ARG A 71 -2.69 -4.55 -0.88
C ARG A 71 -1.26 -4.44 -1.41
N GLU A 72 -1.03 -3.45 -2.22
CA GLU A 72 0.29 -3.06 -2.72
C GLU A 72 0.84 -1.88 -1.95
N MET A 73 2.15 -1.74 -1.98
CA MET A 73 2.85 -0.64 -1.31
C MET A 73 2.92 0.58 -2.21
N LEU A 74 2.42 1.70 -1.72
CA LEU A 74 2.59 3.01 -2.34
C LEU A 74 3.66 3.79 -1.57
N ASP A 75 4.73 4.14 -2.23
CA ASP A 75 5.74 5.04 -1.69
C ASP A 75 6.33 5.89 -2.81
N ARG A 76 6.50 7.18 -2.54
CA ARG A 76 6.85 8.15 -3.57
C ARG A 76 5.82 8.10 -4.72
N ALA A 77 6.29 8.14 -5.93
CA ALA A 77 5.47 8.01 -7.14
C ALA A 77 5.40 6.55 -7.65
N CYS A 78 5.46 5.55 -6.78
CA CYS A 78 5.60 4.16 -7.19
C CYS A 78 4.65 3.24 -6.42
N VAL A 79 3.98 2.33 -7.15
CA VAL A 79 3.23 1.23 -6.57
C VAL A 79 3.98 -0.08 -6.83
N VAL A 80 4.16 -0.84 -5.75
CA VAL A 80 4.96 -2.08 -5.74
C VAL A 80 4.18 -3.19 -5.06
N SER A 81 4.10 -4.36 -5.69
CA SER A 81 3.58 -5.58 -5.05
C SER A 81 4.64 -6.25 -4.19
N TYR A 82 4.21 -7.00 -3.19
CA TYR A 82 5.13 -7.81 -2.38
C TYR A 82 5.66 -9.02 -3.16
N LYS A 83 4.78 -9.75 -3.81
CA LYS A 83 5.15 -10.87 -4.70
C LYS A 83 5.40 -10.35 -6.12
N GLU A 84 6.22 -11.08 -6.86
CA GLU A 84 6.49 -10.80 -8.27
C GLU A 84 5.20 -10.89 -9.10
N ASN A 85 4.99 -9.89 -9.94
CA ASN A 85 3.95 -9.93 -10.97
C ASN A 85 4.60 -9.79 -12.35
N PRO A 86 4.96 -10.91 -12.99
CA PRO A 86 5.68 -10.91 -14.26
C PRO A 86 4.87 -10.33 -15.43
N ASP A 87 3.56 -10.28 -15.31
CA ASP A 87 2.68 -9.79 -16.39
C ASP A 87 2.71 -8.26 -16.49
N VAL A 88 3.11 -7.59 -15.42
CA VAL A 88 3.09 -6.12 -15.35
C VAL A 88 4.41 -5.51 -15.80
N ASN A 89 5.54 -6.04 -15.34
CA ASN A 89 6.85 -5.49 -15.67
C ASN A 89 7.93 -6.57 -15.73
N LYS A 90 8.43 -6.86 -16.92
CA LYS A 90 9.45 -7.90 -17.14
C LYS A 90 10.81 -7.59 -16.50
N THR A 91 11.12 -6.31 -16.28
CA THR A 91 12.42 -5.88 -15.75
C THR A 91 12.39 -5.75 -14.23
N ASN A 92 11.28 -5.22 -13.70
CA ASN A 92 11.05 -5.11 -12.26
C ASN A 92 9.68 -5.70 -11.95
N LYS A 93 9.65 -6.97 -11.63
CA LYS A 93 8.45 -7.78 -11.52
C LYS A 93 7.54 -7.39 -10.34
N THR A 94 8.05 -6.62 -9.39
CA THR A 94 7.26 -6.12 -8.26
C THR A 94 6.71 -4.73 -8.50
N ARG A 95 7.30 -3.94 -9.42
CA ARG A 95 6.82 -2.59 -9.70
C ARG A 95 5.64 -2.60 -10.67
N LEU A 96 4.47 -2.23 -10.17
CA LEU A 96 3.25 -2.15 -10.96
C LEU A 96 3.18 -0.87 -11.79
N VAL A 97 3.52 0.27 -11.20
CA VAL A 97 3.52 1.57 -11.87
C VAL A 97 4.55 2.52 -11.26
N TYR A 98 5.05 3.43 -12.09
CA TYR A 98 5.81 4.61 -11.67
C TYR A 98 5.16 5.86 -12.26
N PHE A 99 4.52 6.65 -11.42
CA PHE A 99 3.75 7.84 -11.83
C PHE A 99 4.62 8.95 -12.42
N GLY A 100 5.91 8.99 -12.05
CA GLY A 100 6.87 9.91 -12.63
C GLY A 100 7.02 9.78 -14.14
N THR A 101 6.76 8.60 -14.71
CA THR A 101 6.71 8.38 -16.16
C THR A 101 5.64 9.25 -16.83
N TYR A 102 4.60 9.60 -16.10
CA TYR A 102 3.48 10.42 -16.57
C TYR A 102 3.59 11.89 -16.14
N GLY A 103 4.73 12.27 -15.54
CA GLY A 103 5.00 13.65 -15.15
C GLY A 103 4.58 14.05 -13.73
N SER A 104 4.27 13.11 -12.85
CA SER A 104 4.03 13.41 -11.45
C SER A 104 5.33 13.80 -10.72
N ASN A 105 5.21 14.53 -9.63
CA ASN A 105 6.26 14.66 -8.63
C ASN A 105 6.39 13.36 -7.82
N ASP A 106 7.39 13.29 -6.92
CA ASP A 106 7.62 12.13 -6.06
C ASP A 106 6.70 12.09 -4.81
N GLY A 107 5.77 13.02 -4.69
CA GLY A 107 4.90 13.18 -3.52
C GLY A 107 5.24 14.41 -2.71
N ASN A 108 4.42 14.67 -1.70
CA ASN A 108 4.58 15.78 -0.78
C ASN A 108 5.55 15.40 0.33
N HIS A 109 6.25 16.36 0.88
CA HIS A 109 7.05 16.15 2.06
C HIS A 109 8.29 15.27 1.85
N SER A 110 9.43 15.87 1.58
CA SER A 110 10.68 15.24 1.13
C SER A 110 11.20 14.04 1.94
N THR A 111 10.71 13.82 3.15
CA THR A 111 11.08 12.66 3.99
C THR A 111 10.00 11.58 4.05
N LYS A 112 8.78 11.91 3.65
CA LYS A 112 7.61 11.03 3.75
C LYS A 112 7.08 10.61 2.39
N TYR A 113 7.18 11.49 1.40
CA TYR A 113 6.76 11.23 0.02
C TYR A 113 5.31 10.76 -0.10
N ASN A 114 4.42 11.42 0.67
CA ASN A 114 3.00 11.11 0.63
C ASN A 114 2.39 11.59 -0.67
N PRO A 115 1.39 10.89 -1.23
CA PRO A 115 0.54 11.47 -2.26
C PRO A 115 -0.21 12.69 -1.72
N CYS A 116 -0.77 13.50 -2.59
CA CYS A 116 -1.68 14.57 -2.16
C CYS A 116 -2.88 13.98 -1.42
N TYR A 117 -3.40 12.89 -1.95
CA TYR A 117 -4.48 12.12 -1.38
C TYR A 117 -4.58 10.77 -2.11
N TYR A 118 -5.16 9.74 -1.48
CA TYR A 118 -5.48 8.49 -2.12
C TYR A 118 -6.71 7.86 -1.48
N GLY A 119 -7.44 7.06 -2.25
CA GLY A 119 -8.63 6.38 -1.76
C GLY A 119 -9.49 5.85 -2.90
N ASP A 120 -10.52 5.10 -2.56
CA ASP A 120 -11.50 4.56 -3.49
C ASP A 120 -12.48 5.66 -3.93
N PHE A 121 -12.11 6.48 -4.93
CA PHE A 121 -12.94 7.58 -5.44
C PHE A 121 -13.94 7.11 -6.48
N LEU A 122 -13.62 6.04 -7.20
CA LEU A 122 -14.47 5.51 -8.27
C LEU A 122 -15.47 4.48 -7.76
N GLY A 123 -15.34 4.02 -6.53
CA GLY A 123 -16.29 3.13 -5.87
C GLY A 123 -16.18 1.68 -6.30
N ASP A 124 -15.01 1.26 -6.76
CA ASP A 124 -14.76 -0.10 -7.25
C ASP A 124 -13.74 -0.87 -6.38
N TYR A 125 -13.50 -0.40 -5.16
CA TYR A 125 -12.55 -0.78 -4.13
C TYR A 125 -11.07 -0.55 -4.46
N ARG A 126 -10.70 -0.43 -5.71
CA ARG A 126 -9.32 -0.07 -6.07
C ARG A 126 -9.11 1.41 -5.79
N GLU A 127 -7.99 1.71 -5.15
CA GLU A 127 -7.78 3.06 -4.65
C GLU A 127 -7.04 3.91 -5.70
N GLU A 128 -7.58 5.09 -5.99
CA GLU A 128 -6.94 6.10 -6.84
C GLU A 128 -5.91 6.88 -6.05
N VAL A 129 -4.95 7.45 -6.76
CA VAL A 129 -3.86 8.24 -6.18
C VAL A 129 -3.84 9.62 -6.80
N ILE A 130 -3.89 10.67 -5.98
CA ILE A 130 -3.78 12.06 -6.41
C ILE A 130 -2.36 12.55 -6.16
N MET A 131 -1.70 12.99 -7.23
CA MET A 131 -0.33 13.51 -7.19
C MET A 131 -0.26 14.89 -7.83
N GLY A 132 0.67 15.72 -7.40
CA GLY A 132 1.04 16.94 -8.11
C GLY A 132 1.87 16.63 -9.37
N SER A 133 1.81 17.50 -10.36
CA SER A 133 2.78 17.47 -11.46
C SER A 133 4.17 17.86 -11.00
N SER A 134 5.20 17.44 -11.73
CA SER A 134 6.59 17.78 -11.43
C SER A 134 6.87 19.29 -11.48
N ASP A 135 6.11 20.04 -12.27
CA ASP A 135 6.19 21.51 -12.37
C ASP A 135 5.25 22.24 -11.41
N MET A 136 4.52 21.50 -10.57
CA MET A 136 3.55 21.97 -9.56
C MET A 136 2.40 22.82 -10.11
N LYS A 137 2.06 22.68 -11.39
CA LYS A 137 0.98 23.44 -12.04
C LYS A 137 -0.31 22.65 -12.26
N SER A 138 -0.23 21.33 -12.09
CA SER A 138 -1.35 20.42 -12.35
C SER A 138 -1.47 19.38 -11.25
N ILE A 139 -2.65 18.81 -11.14
CA ILE A 139 -2.96 17.66 -10.30
C ILE A 139 -3.31 16.50 -11.22
N TYR A 140 -2.71 15.35 -10.98
CA TYR A 140 -3.02 14.09 -11.66
C TYR A 140 -3.83 13.19 -10.74
N ILE A 141 -4.82 12.55 -11.30
CA ILE A 141 -5.53 11.43 -10.66
C ILE A 141 -5.13 10.17 -11.42
N PHE A 142 -4.51 9.25 -10.72
CA PHE A 142 -4.13 7.95 -11.25
C PHE A 142 -5.10 6.90 -10.78
N SER A 143 -5.68 6.16 -11.70
CA SER A 143 -6.45 4.95 -11.45
C SER A 143 -5.81 3.77 -12.18
N THR A 144 -6.07 2.58 -11.69
CA THR A 144 -5.59 1.36 -12.33
C THR A 144 -6.57 0.88 -13.40
N ASN A 145 -6.04 0.26 -14.45
CA ASN A 145 -6.83 -0.44 -15.47
C ASN A 145 -6.70 -1.96 -15.35
N HIS A 146 -6.10 -2.47 -14.29
CA HIS A 146 -6.03 -3.90 -14.05
C HIS A 146 -7.44 -4.47 -13.88
N PRO A 147 -7.79 -5.55 -14.58
CA PRO A 147 -9.06 -6.21 -14.38
C PRO A 147 -9.11 -6.87 -13.00
N THR A 148 -10.30 -6.99 -12.43
CA THR A 148 -10.52 -7.71 -11.19
C THR A 148 -11.69 -8.68 -11.32
N GLU A 149 -11.55 -9.85 -10.70
CA GLU A 149 -12.62 -10.83 -10.52
C GLU A 149 -13.37 -10.63 -9.19
N PHE A 150 -12.90 -9.70 -8.36
CA PHE A 150 -13.46 -9.45 -7.03
C PHE A 150 -14.37 -8.24 -7.03
N ARG A 151 -15.35 -8.26 -6.14
CA ARG A 151 -16.23 -7.12 -5.89
C ARG A 151 -16.34 -6.89 -4.39
N LEU A 152 -16.01 -5.66 -4.00
CA LEU A 152 -16.27 -5.17 -2.66
C LEU A 152 -17.25 -3.99 -2.74
N PRO A 153 -17.97 -3.70 -1.66
CA PRO A 153 -18.64 -2.42 -1.52
C PRO A 153 -17.64 -1.27 -1.68
N HIS A 154 -18.15 -0.11 -2.10
CA HIS A 154 -17.38 1.13 -2.06
C HIS A 154 -16.76 1.31 -0.66
N LEU A 155 -15.43 1.42 -0.58
CA LEU A 155 -14.73 1.40 0.69
C LEU A 155 -15.15 2.53 1.63
N MET A 156 -15.57 3.67 1.08
CA MET A 156 -16.11 4.81 1.86
C MET A 156 -17.42 4.49 2.62
N THR A 157 -18.05 3.35 2.36
CA THR A 157 -19.20 2.90 3.15
C THR A 157 -18.79 2.29 4.50
N ASP A 158 -17.52 1.95 4.65
CA ASP A 158 -16.95 1.54 5.94
C ASP A 158 -16.54 2.77 6.76
N HIS A 159 -17.06 2.87 7.98
CA HIS A 159 -16.84 4.02 8.84
C HIS A 159 -15.35 4.23 9.19
N ASN A 160 -14.60 3.15 9.44
CA ASN A 160 -13.18 3.27 9.76
C ASN A 160 -12.37 3.77 8.56
N TYR A 161 -12.72 3.28 7.37
CA TYR A 161 -12.11 3.76 6.15
C TYR A 161 -12.41 5.24 5.90
N ASP A 162 -13.67 5.66 6.00
CA ASP A 162 -14.09 7.05 5.84
C ASP A 162 -13.36 7.97 6.83
N MET A 163 -13.29 7.59 8.10
CA MET A 163 -12.56 8.35 9.11
C MET A 163 -11.05 8.40 8.81
N SER A 164 -10.47 7.31 8.32
CA SER A 164 -9.05 7.28 7.94
C SER A 164 -8.77 8.15 6.73
N GLN A 165 -9.70 8.26 5.79
CA GLN A 165 -9.61 9.19 4.67
C GLN A 165 -9.55 10.64 5.14
N ALA A 166 -10.40 11.03 6.09
CA ALA A 166 -10.39 12.37 6.68
C ALA A 166 -9.08 12.69 7.43
N MET A 167 -8.36 11.67 7.89
CA MET A 167 -7.12 11.81 8.67
C MET A 167 -5.86 11.80 7.81
N GLN A 168 -5.94 11.54 6.53
CA GLN A 168 -4.76 11.57 5.64
C GLN A 168 -4.03 12.92 5.74
N ASN A 169 -2.70 12.86 5.79
CA ASN A 169 -1.83 14.03 5.87
C ASN A 169 -2.00 14.88 7.14
N MET A 170 -2.73 14.40 8.14
CA MET A 170 -2.76 15.03 9.45
C MET A 170 -1.56 14.57 10.29
N GLY A 171 -0.59 15.45 10.46
CA GLY A 171 0.66 15.11 11.13
C GLY A 171 1.55 14.21 10.28
N TYR A 172 1.89 13.03 10.79
CA TYR A 172 2.55 12.00 10.02
C TYR A 172 1.53 11.27 9.14
N ASN A 173 2.05 10.65 8.09
CA ASN A 173 1.21 9.90 7.17
C ASN A 173 0.40 8.83 7.89
N GLN A 174 -0.89 8.86 7.70
CA GLN A 174 -1.82 7.89 8.23
C GLN A 174 -2.35 7.05 7.06
N GLY A 175 -2.15 5.75 7.14
CA GLY A 175 -2.69 4.82 6.15
C GLY A 175 -4.20 4.68 6.28
N THR A 176 -4.87 4.40 5.17
CA THR A 176 -6.29 4.04 5.18
C THR A 176 -6.46 2.61 5.65
N ASN A 177 -7.45 2.36 6.47
CA ASN A 177 -7.73 1.03 7.01
C ASN A 177 -9.23 0.77 7.02
N LEU A 178 -9.62 -0.43 6.58
CA LEU A 178 -10.97 -0.93 6.74
C LEU A 178 -11.21 -1.40 8.17
N GLY A 179 -12.46 -1.35 8.61
CA GLY A 179 -12.91 -1.89 9.88
C GLY A 179 -13.05 -3.41 9.90
N TYR A 180 -12.76 -4.07 8.79
CA TYR A 180 -12.85 -5.51 8.62
C TYR A 180 -11.71 -6.02 7.72
N TYR A 181 -11.45 -7.32 7.85
CA TYR A 181 -10.46 -8.01 7.02
C TYR A 181 -11.03 -8.32 5.64
N VAL A 182 -10.23 -8.06 4.62
CA VAL A 182 -10.48 -8.43 3.23
C VAL A 182 -9.34 -9.34 2.79
N GLY A 183 -9.64 -10.60 2.59
CA GLY A 183 -8.71 -11.59 2.07
C GLY A 183 -9.38 -12.43 0.98
N ALA A 184 -8.58 -13.09 0.16
CA ALA A 184 -9.08 -13.91 -0.97
C ALA A 184 -10.08 -14.97 -0.51
N GLU A 185 -9.88 -15.50 0.70
CA GLU A 185 -10.75 -16.52 1.30
C GLU A 185 -12.09 -15.95 1.79
N THR A 186 -12.20 -14.64 1.99
CA THR A 186 -13.43 -13.98 2.46
C THR A 186 -14.27 -13.41 1.33
N LEU A 187 -13.67 -13.27 0.15
CA LEU A 187 -14.31 -12.66 -1.01
C LEU A 187 -15.00 -13.69 -1.89
N LYS A 188 -16.20 -13.37 -2.34
CA LYS A 188 -16.85 -14.08 -3.43
C LYS A 188 -16.32 -13.52 -4.75
N LYS A 189 -15.93 -14.40 -5.67
CA LYS A 189 -15.69 -13.99 -7.05
C LYS A 189 -16.97 -13.46 -7.66
N ALA A 190 -16.85 -12.45 -8.51
CA ALA A 190 -18.00 -11.97 -9.30
C ALA A 190 -18.50 -13.10 -10.20
N GLU A 191 -19.78 -13.43 -10.10
CA GLU A 191 -20.45 -14.37 -11.01
C GLU A 191 -20.65 -13.75 -12.40
#